data_29dc76021919262c0ef48de756f026e0
#
_entry.id   29dc76021919262c0ef48de756f026e0
#
_cell.length_a   1.000
_cell.length_b   1.000
_cell.length_c   1.000
_cell.angle_alpha   90.00
_cell.angle_beta   90.00
_cell.angle_gamma   90.00
#
_symmetry.space_group_name_H-M   'P 1'
#
loop_
_entity.id
_entity.type
_entity.pdbx_description
1 polymer ?
#
loop_
_entity_poly.entity_id
_entity_poly.type
_entity_poly.pdbx_seq_one_letter_code
_entity_poly.pdbx_strand_id
1 'polypeptide(L)'
;MKRMLQVCLPLLILLIAVRVVGAQEIIDRIVARVENDIILLSDIRELARYQLFAEGKSEPDDQVLNRLVDQWIVRNEAKLALFPQPKPEDVERSLARLKRTFSSPEEFEERKKQSGLSDDDMVRLLKSQLYLSNYLDTRFRPSIQIDDNAIEEFYKTRVVPRAEQRKQTPPTLDSARDFIQEALVQRAINQEADKWLKESRSRLHVQLFLNENSQ
;
A
#
# COMPACT_ATOMS: atom_id res chain seq x y z
N MET A 1 -23.42 64.42 37.69
CA MET A 1 -23.56 63.01 37.48
C MET A 1 -24.05 62.64 36.03
N LYS A 2 -23.50 63.27 34.98
CA LYS A 2 -23.93 63.01 33.59
C LYS A 2 -22.77 62.80 32.60
N ARG A 3 -21.53 62.57 33.07
CA ARG A 3 -20.35 62.42 32.22
C ARG A 3 -19.66 61.03 32.28
N MET A 4 -20.18 60.06 33.05
CA MET A 4 -19.59 58.70 33.17
C MET A 4 -20.27 57.63 32.34
N LEU A 5 -21.32 57.96 31.59
CA LEU A 5 -22.09 56.96 30.84
C LEU A 5 -21.77 56.93 29.34
N GLN A 6 -20.84 57.74 28.85
CA GLN A 6 -20.51 57.83 27.42
C GLN A 6 -19.22 57.10 27.00
N VAL A 7 -18.47 56.51 27.95
CA VAL A 7 -17.18 55.85 27.64
C VAL A 7 -17.30 54.33 27.56
N CYS A 8 -18.40 53.71 28.02
CA CYS A 8 -18.56 52.26 28.03
C CYS A 8 -19.18 51.67 26.75
N LEU A 9 -19.73 52.47 25.83
CA LEU A 9 -20.41 51.97 24.64
C LEU A 9 -19.46 51.58 23.48
N PRO A 10 -18.30 52.19 23.25
CA PRO A 10 -17.41 51.76 22.16
C PRO A 10 -16.57 50.50 22.51
N LEU A 11 -16.46 50.12 23.82
CA LEU A 11 -15.65 48.96 24.22
C LEU A 11 -16.39 47.64 24.04
N LEU A 12 -17.71 47.63 23.90
CA LEU A 12 -18.51 46.44 23.73
C LEU A 12 -18.62 45.98 22.26
N ILE A 13 -18.28 46.82 21.30
CA ILE A 13 -18.36 46.52 19.85
C ILE A 13 -17.07 45.83 19.35
N LEU A 14 -15.98 45.87 20.13
CA LEU A 14 -14.69 45.30 19.73
C LEU A 14 -14.55 43.79 20.03
N LEU A 15 -15.53 43.16 20.68
CA LEU A 15 -15.43 41.76 21.14
C LEU A 15 -16.17 40.75 20.25
N ILE A 16 -16.74 41.17 19.11
CA ILE A 16 -17.42 40.26 18.18
C ILE A 16 -16.68 40.21 16.84
N ALA A 17 -15.36 40.11 16.86
CA ALA A 17 -14.61 39.52 15.75
C ALA A 17 -14.62 38.02 15.95
N VAL A 18 -15.79 37.39 15.77
CA VAL A 18 -15.90 35.95 15.56
C VAL A 18 -15.06 35.64 14.33
N ARG A 19 -13.87 35.10 14.56
CA ARG A 19 -13.10 34.47 13.50
C ARG A 19 -13.96 33.32 13.03
N VAL A 20 -14.68 33.50 11.93
CA VAL A 20 -15.16 32.43 11.09
C VAL A 20 -13.88 31.79 10.53
N VAL A 21 -13.32 30.83 11.27
CA VAL A 21 -12.41 29.87 10.72
C VAL A 21 -13.27 29.08 9.74
N GLY A 22 -13.31 29.55 8.51
CA GLY A 22 -13.89 28.77 7.42
C GLY A 22 -13.20 27.43 7.46
N ALA A 23 -13.93 26.38 7.84
CA ALA A 23 -13.50 25.02 7.58
C ALA A 23 -13.28 24.98 6.06
N GLN A 24 -12.02 25.00 5.64
CA GLN A 24 -11.65 24.82 4.25
C GLN A 24 -12.04 23.39 3.94
N GLU A 25 -13.19 23.22 3.30
CA GLU A 25 -13.63 21.94 2.81
C GLU A 25 -12.57 21.47 1.81
N ILE A 26 -11.73 20.53 2.24
CA ILE A 26 -10.69 19.96 1.38
C ILE A 26 -11.43 19.08 0.38
N ILE A 27 -11.79 19.66 -0.75
CA ILE A 27 -12.33 18.91 -1.89
C ILE A 27 -11.16 18.08 -2.44
N ASP A 28 -11.24 16.75 -2.26
CA ASP A 28 -10.22 15.86 -2.78
C ASP A 28 -10.27 15.81 -4.31
N ARG A 29 -9.10 15.74 -4.93
CA ARG A 29 -8.98 15.81 -6.39
C ARG A 29 -9.10 14.41 -7.01
N ILE A 30 -9.97 14.26 -8.02
CA ILE A 30 -10.01 13.06 -8.84
C ILE A 30 -8.74 13.04 -9.71
N VAL A 31 -7.98 11.95 -9.64
CA VAL A 31 -6.74 11.73 -10.41
C VAL A 31 -6.88 10.63 -11.45
N ALA A 32 -7.88 9.76 -11.33
CA ALA A 32 -8.25 8.82 -12.36
C ALA A 32 -9.73 8.41 -12.24
N ARG A 33 -10.28 7.92 -13.35
CA ARG A 33 -11.52 7.16 -13.40
C ARG A 33 -11.23 5.80 -14.01
N VAL A 34 -11.71 4.74 -13.35
CA VAL A 34 -11.61 3.37 -13.83
C VAL A 34 -13.03 2.83 -13.90
N GLU A 35 -13.54 2.65 -15.11
CA GLU A 35 -14.96 2.37 -15.35
C GLU A 35 -15.87 3.43 -14.68
N ASN A 36 -16.67 3.03 -13.70
CA ASN A 36 -17.56 3.89 -12.93
C ASN A 36 -16.97 4.36 -11.59
N ASP A 37 -15.78 3.87 -11.22
CA ASP A 37 -15.10 4.22 -9.97
C ASP A 37 -14.08 5.34 -10.18
N ILE A 38 -13.78 6.07 -9.11
CA ILE A 38 -12.79 7.15 -9.09
C ILE A 38 -11.63 6.81 -8.17
N ILE A 39 -10.45 7.31 -8.53
CA ILE A 39 -9.25 7.31 -7.68
C ILE A 39 -8.95 8.77 -7.34
N LEU A 40 -8.70 9.04 -6.08
CA LEU A 40 -8.48 10.36 -5.53
C LEU A 40 -6.99 10.63 -5.28
N LEU A 41 -6.62 11.90 -5.17
CA LEU A 41 -5.26 12.29 -4.81
C LEU A 41 -4.89 11.82 -3.39
N SER A 42 -5.87 11.74 -2.48
CA SER A 42 -5.67 11.16 -1.14
C SER A 42 -5.27 9.69 -1.19
N ASP A 43 -5.77 8.91 -2.15
CA ASP A 43 -5.40 7.50 -2.33
C ASP A 43 -3.92 7.37 -2.74
N ILE A 44 -3.45 8.25 -3.66
CA ILE A 44 -2.02 8.33 -4.02
C ILE A 44 -1.18 8.64 -2.77
N ARG A 45 -1.56 9.66 -2.01
CA ARG A 45 -0.83 10.07 -0.81
C ARG A 45 -0.81 8.99 0.26
N GLU A 46 -1.91 8.25 0.43
CA GLU A 46 -1.97 7.14 1.38
C GLU A 46 -1.01 6.01 0.99
N LEU A 47 -1.04 5.58 -0.28
CA LEU A 47 -0.14 4.53 -0.75
C LEU A 47 1.33 4.99 -0.73
N ALA A 48 1.62 6.24 -1.09
CA ALA A 48 2.97 6.81 -1.02
C ALA A 48 3.49 6.86 0.43
N ARG A 49 2.65 7.22 1.42
CA ARG A 49 3.01 7.15 2.85
C ARG A 49 3.33 5.73 3.30
N TYR A 50 2.55 4.74 2.82
CA TYR A 50 2.83 3.35 3.13
C TYR A 50 4.16 2.87 2.51
N GLN A 51 4.46 3.25 1.26
CA GLN A 51 5.76 2.96 0.64
C GLN A 51 6.91 3.61 1.42
N LEU A 52 6.76 4.88 1.82
CA LEU A 52 7.74 5.57 2.66
C LEU A 52 7.99 4.83 3.97
N PHE A 53 6.94 4.34 4.62
CA PHE A 53 7.04 3.54 5.83
C PHE A 53 7.76 2.21 5.58
N ALA A 54 7.33 1.43 4.59
CA ALA A 54 7.81 0.07 4.37
C ALA A 54 9.21 0.02 3.73
N GLU A 55 9.49 0.93 2.78
CA GLU A 55 10.67 0.91 1.92
C GLU A 55 11.63 2.09 2.15
N GLY A 56 11.22 3.07 2.97
CA GLY A 56 11.99 4.29 3.22
C GLY A 56 11.96 5.32 2.09
N LYS A 57 11.19 5.06 1.04
CA LYS A 57 10.98 5.95 -0.11
C LYS A 57 9.62 5.68 -0.74
N SER A 58 9.05 6.68 -1.40
CA SER A 58 7.87 6.52 -2.26
C SER A 58 8.26 6.58 -3.73
N GLU A 59 7.45 5.97 -4.56
CA GLU A 59 7.52 6.13 -6.02
C GLU A 59 6.93 7.49 -6.44
N PRO A 60 7.21 7.96 -7.67
CA PRO A 60 6.51 9.10 -8.27
C PRO A 60 4.99 8.86 -8.35
N ASP A 61 4.21 9.94 -8.28
CA ASP A 61 2.74 9.89 -8.21
C ASP A 61 2.10 9.13 -9.39
N ASP A 62 2.66 9.22 -10.58
CA ASP A 62 2.21 8.50 -11.77
C ASP A 62 2.38 6.98 -11.64
N GLN A 63 3.46 6.52 -11.01
CA GLN A 63 3.70 5.12 -10.73
C GLN A 63 2.79 4.62 -9.61
N VAL A 64 2.61 5.42 -8.55
CA VAL A 64 1.65 5.11 -7.47
C VAL A 64 0.24 5.01 -8.03
N LEU A 65 -0.18 5.93 -8.92
CA LEU A 65 -1.48 5.88 -9.59
C LEU A 65 -1.65 4.61 -10.42
N ASN A 66 -0.63 4.21 -11.17
CA ASN A 66 -0.65 2.96 -11.92
C ASN A 66 -0.86 1.74 -11.03
N ARG A 67 -0.20 1.70 -9.86
CA ARG A 67 -0.40 0.64 -8.86
C ARG A 67 -1.83 0.65 -8.28
N LEU A 68 -2.41 1.83 -8.06
CA LEU A 68 -3.79 1.95 -7.58
C LEU A 68 -4.79 1.41 -8.61
N VAL A 69 -4.56 1.66 -9.90
CA VAL A 69 -5.37 1.07 -10.98
C VAL A 69 -5.25 -0.46 -10.98
N ASP A 70 -4.03 -1.00 -10.85
CA ASP A 70 -3.82 -2.45 -10.78
C ASP A 70 -4.49 -3.06 -9.53
N GLN A 71 -4.37 -2.41 -8.37
CA GLN A 71 -5.08 -2.82 -7.16
C GLN A 71 -6.60 -2.77 -7.32
N TRP A 72 -7.11 -1.77 -8.04
CA TRP A 72 -8.54 -1.69 -8.35
C TRP A 72 -9.00 -2.90 -9.17
N ILE A 73 -8.23 -3.28 -10.22
CA ILE A 73 -8.52 -4.46 -11.06
C ILE A 73 -8.61 -5.72 -10.20
N VAL A 74 -7.57 -5.98 -9.39
CA VAL A 74 -7.54 -7.16 -8.52
C VAL A 74 -8.72 -7.17 -7.55
N ARG A 75 -9.00 -6.03 -6.92
CA ARG A 75 -10.09 -5.88 -5.95
C ARG A 75 -11.47 -6.10 -6.60
N ASN A 76 -11.67 -5.56 -7.80
CA ASN A 76 -12.91 -5.72 -8.54
C ASN A 76 -13.14 -7.19 -8.91
N GLU A 77 -12.15 -7.87 -9.46
CA GLU A 77 -12.21 -9.29 -9.80
C GLU A 77 -12.45 -10.17 -8.56
N ALA A 78 -11.77 -9.88 -7.44
CA ALA A 78 -11.97 -10.59 -6.19
C ALA A 78 -13.40 -10.41 -5.66
N LYS A 79 -13.98 -9.20 -5.78
CA LYS A 79 -15.37 -8.93 -5.41
C LYS A 79 -16.35 -9.71 -6.30
N LEU A 80 -16.16 -9.71 -7.62
CA LEU A 80 -16.99 -10.47 -8.57
C LEU A 80 -16.93 -11.97 -8.30
N ALA A 81 -15.75 -12.48 -7.89
CA ALA A 81 -15.57 -13.88 -7.48
C ALA A 81 -16.12 -14.19 -6.07
N LEU A 82 -16.71 -13.22 -5.37
CA LEU A 82 -17.15 -13.34 -3.97
C LEU A 82 -16.02 -13.84 -3.05
N PHE A 83 -14.78 -13.42 -3.33
CA PHE A 83 -13.62 -13.87 -2.57
C PHE A 83 -13.70 -13.39 -1.11
N PRO A 84 -13.42 -14.27 -0.13
CA PRO A 84 -13.60 -13.94 1.28
C PRO A 84 -12.60 -12.88 1.76
N GLN A 85 -13.07 -12.00 2.64
CA GLN A 85 -12.20 -11.03 3.31
C GLN A 85 -11.24 -11.72 4.27
N PRO A 86 -10.00 -11.18 4.45
CA PRO A 86 -9.08 -11.66 5.47
C PRO A 86 -9.69 -11.59 6.86
N LYS A 87 -9.46 -12.64 7.66
CA LYS A 87 -9.89 -12.67 9.06
C LYS A 87 -9.04 -11.70 9.91
N PRO A 88 -9.57 -11.17 11.01
CA PRO A 88 -8.82 -10.30 11.91
C PRO A 88 -7.47 -10.91 12.34
N GLU A 89 -7.46 -12.21 12.65
CA GLU A 89 -6.27 -12.94 13.10
C GLU A 89 -5.18 -13.01 12.00
N ASP A 90 -5.57 -13.02 10.72
CA ASP A 90 -4.63 -12.99 9.59
C ASP A 90 -3.96 -11.61 9.47
N VAL A 91 -4.74 -10.55 9.70
CA VAL A 91 -4.24 -9.17 9.70
C VAL A 91 -3.27 -8.96 10.87
N GLU A 92 -3.61 -9.43 12.07
CA GLU A 92 -2.73 -9.37 13.24
C GLU A 92 -1.41 -10.12 13.01
N ARG A 93 -1.47 -11.34 12.44
CA ARG A 93 -0.27 -12.09 12.05
C ARG A 93 0.57 -11.37 11.01
N SER A 94 -0.08 -10.70 10.05
CA SER A 94 0.63 -9.90 9.05
C SER A 94 1.31 -8.69 9.66
N LEU A 95 0.65 -7.98 10.58
CA LEU A 95 1.24 -6.87 11.32
C LEU A 95 2.43 -7.35 12.17
N ALA A 96 2.29 -8.48 12.86
CA ALA A 96 3.38 -9.05 13.64
C ALA A 96 4.59 -9.44 12.75
N ARG A 97 4.35 -9.97 11.55
CA ARG A 97 5.42 -10.25 10.58
C ARG A 97 6.08 -8.95 10.09
N LEU A 98 5.28 -7.94 9.74
CA LEU A 98 5.79 -6.64 9.32
C LEU A 98 6.69 -6.02 10.39
N LYS A 99 6.26 -6.02 11.65
CA LYS A 99 7.08 -5.52 12.77
C LYS A 99 8.45 -6.21 12.88
N ARG A 100 8.52 -7.51 12.57
CA ARG A 100 9.79 -8.28 12.58
C ARG A 100 10.74 -7.95 11.43
N THR A 101 10.31 -7.24 10.41
CA THR A 101 11.21 -6.81 9.30
C THR A 101 12.06 -5.60 9.69
N PHE A 102 11.71 -4.91 10.76
CA PHE A 102 12.46 -3.79 11.31
C PHE A 102 13.50 -4.29 12.31
N SER A 103 14.60 -3.55 12.44
CA SER A 103 15.72 -3.93 13.33
C SER A 103 15.32 -3.84 14.80
N SER A 104 14.37 -2.97 15.15
CA SER A 104 13.83 -2.83 16.50
C SER A 104 12.38 -2.29 16.48
N PRO A 105 11.63 -2.46 17.60
CA PRO A 105 10.31 -1.85 17.75
C PRO A 105 10.36 -0.33 17.64
N GLU A 106 11.41 0.32 18.11
CA GLU A 106 11.59 1.77 18.06
C GLU A 106 11.73 2.27 16.62
N GLU A 107 12.48 1.54 15.78
CA GLU A 107 12.59 1.84 14.35
C GLU A 107 11.22 1.76 13.65
N PHE A 108 10.42 0.75 13.98
CA PHE A 108 9.06 0.63 13.45
C PHE A 108 8.19 1.84 13.81
N GLU A 109 8.17 2.25 15.08
CA GLU A 109 7.37 3.39 15.55
C GLU A 109 7.88 4.71 14.96
N GLU A 110 9.19 4.90 14.85
CA GLU A 110 9.78 6.09 14.24
C GLU A 110 9.41 6.19 12.75
N ARG A 111 9.54 5.11 11.98
CA ARG A 111 9.12 5.06 10.58
C ARG A 111 7.63 5.33 10.40
N LYS A 112 6.79 4.75 11.27
CA LYS A 112 5.36 5.00 11.26
C LYS A 112 5.05 6.48 11.50
N LYS A 113 5.69 7.10 12.49
CA LYS A 113 5.57 8.52 12.77
C LYS A 113 6.03 9.40 11.59
N GLN A 114 7.17 9.11 11.00
CA GLN A 114 7.71 9.85 9.84
C GLN A 114 6.79 9.77 8.63
N SER A 115 6.14 8.63 8.40
CA SER A 115 5.18 8.46 7.31
C SER A 115 3.81 9.07 7.59
N GLY A 116 3.51 9.46 8.84
CA GLY A 116 2.21 10.00 9.25
C GLY A 116 1.07 8.98 9.20
N LEU A 117 1.38 7.67 9.30
CA LEU A 117 0.38 6.60 9.35
C LEU A 117 -0.08 6.37 10.79
N SER A 118 -1.41 6.30 10.98
CA SER A 118 -2.03 5.85 12.22
C SER A 118 -2.04 4.30 12.30
N ASP A 119 -2.35 3.77 13.49
CA ASP A 119 -2.54 2.32 13.66
C ASP A 119 -3.72 1.81 12.82
N ASP A 120 -4.80 2.58 12.73
CA ASP A 120 -5.97 2.25 11.91
C ASP A 120 -5.63 2.23 10.42
N ASP A 121 -4.83 3.20 9.93
CA ASP A 121 -4.33 3.20 8.55
C ASP A 121 -3.52 1.95 8.27
N MET A 122 -2.62 1.57 9.20
CA MET A 122 -1.79 0.39 9.07
C MET A 122 -2.62 -0.89 8.97
N VAL A 123 -3.61 -1.07 9.85
CA VAL A 123 -4.51 -2.23 9.83
C VAL A 123 -5.32 -2.27 8.54
N ARG A 124 -5.87 -1.13 8.10
CA ARG A 124 -6.66 -1.02 6.86
C ARG A 124 -5.81 -1.38 5.63
N LEU A 125 -4.61 -0.84 5.52
CA LEU A 125 -3.69 -1.10 4.41
C LEU A 125 -3.24 -2.55 4.39
N LEU A 126 -2.86 -3.13 5.53
CA LEU A 126 -2.49 -4.55 5.63
C LEU A 126 -3.65 -5.47 5.27
N LYS A 127 -4.87 -5.16 5.73
CA LYS A 127 -6.06 -5.92 5.35
C LYS A 127 -6.30 -5.88 3.85
N SER A 128 -6.16 -4.70 3.23
CA SER A 128 -6.30 -4.55 1.78
C SER A 128 -5.23 -5.34 1.03
N GLN A 129 -3.96 -5.24 1.43
CA GLN A 129 -2.87 -6.01 0.82
C GLN A 129 -3.07 -7.53 0.93
N LEU A 130 -3.46 -8.01 2.11
CA LEU A 130 -3.77 -9.43 2.31
C LEU A 130 -4.91 -9.90 1.40
N TYR A 131 -5.97 -9.11 1.28
CA TYR A 131 -7.10 -9.44 0.40
C TYR A 131 -6.65 -9.63 -1.03
N LEU A 132 -5.86 -8.68 -1.56
CA LEU A 132 -5.37 -8.73 -2.93
C LEU A 132 -4.38 -9.89 -3.13
N SER A 133 -3.42 -10.05 -2.23
CA SER A 133 -2.42 -11.12 -2.34
C SER A 133 -3.02 -12.52 -2.22
N ASN A 134 -3.97 -12.72 -1.30
CA ASN A 134 -4.66 -13.99 -1.14
C ASN A 134 -5.50 -14.35 -2.38
N TYR A 135 -6.15 -13.36 -3.00
CA TYR A 135 -6.88 -13.56 -4.25
C TYR A 135 -5.95 -13.99 -5.39
N LEU A 136 -4.83 -13.29 -5.59
CA LEU A 136 -3.86 -13.63 -6.62
C LEU A 136 -3.24 -15.01 -6.38
N ASP A 137 -2.91 -15.32 -5.14
CA ASP A 137 -2.41 -16.64 -4.75
C ASP A 137 -3.42 -17.74 -5.08
N THR A 138 -4.66 -17.60 -4.65
CA THR A 138 -5.73 -18.57 -4.92
C THR A 138 -6.00 -18.73 -6.41
N ARG A 139 -5.90 -17.66 -7.21
CA ARG A 139 -6.15 -17.67 -8.64
C ARG A 139 -5.05 -18.36 -9.42
N PHE A 140 -3.78 -18.09 -9.11
CA PHE A 140 -2.65 -18.50 -9.96
C PHE A 140 -1.87 -19.71 -9.43
N ARG A 141 -1.77 -19.90 -8.11
CA ARG A 141 -1.01 -21.02 -7.52
C ARG A 141 -1.35 -22.40 -8.08
N PRO A 142 -2.63 -22.75 -8.34
CA PRO A 142 -2.97 -24.09 -8.85
C PRO A 142 -2.38 -24.43 -10.22
N SER A 143 -2.03 -23.42 -11.03
CA SER A 143 -1.45 -23.61 -12.36
C SER A 143 0.08 -23.62 -12.38
N ILE A 144 0.73 -23.32 -11.25
CA ILE A 144 2.19 -23.18 -11.16
C ILE A 144 2.82 -24.52 -10.79
N GLN A 145 3.79 -24.94 -11.58
CA GLN A 145 4.62 -26.11 -11.33
C GLN A 145 6.09 -25.67 -11.33
N ILE A 146 6.81 -26.03 -10.28
CA ILE A 146 8.25 -25.78 -10.15
C ILE A 146 8.97 -27.10 -10.24
N ASP A 147 9.88 -27.23 -11.20
CA ASP A 147 10.69 -28.43 -11.36
C ASP A 147 11.95 -28.39 -10.47
N ASP A 148 12.56 -29.55 -10.27
CA ASP A 148 13.75 -29.69 -9.44
C ASP A 148 14.95 -28.93 -10.01
N ASN A 149 15.08 -28.81 -11.32
CA ASN A 149 16.17 -28.08 -11.98
C ASN A 149 16.09 -26.58 -11.62
N ALA A 150 14.87 -26.00 -11.60
CA ALA A 150 14.68 -24.61 -11.19
C ALA A 150 15.07 -24.36 -9.71
N ILE A 151 14.78 -25.35 -8.84
CA ILE A 151 15.17 -25.29 -7.42
C ILE A 151 16.71 -25.33 -7.29
N GLU A 152 17.37 -26.26 -7.99
CA GLU A 152 18.83 -26.37 -7.98
C GLU A 152 19.51 -25.13 -8.55
N GLU A 153 19.00 -24.60 -9.67
CA GLU A 153 19.53 -23.38 -10.28
C GLU A 153 19.40 -22.20 -9.33
N PHE A 154 18.22 -22.02 -8.71
CA PHE A 154 18.02 -20.95 -7.72
C PHE A 154 18.97 -21.09 -6.53
N TYR A 155 19.16 -22.31 -6.03
CA TYR A 155 20.11 -22.59 -4.95
C TYR A 155 21.53 -22.16 -5.33
N LYS A 156 22.02 -22.62 -6.49
CA LYS A 156 23.38 -22.34 -6.98
C LYS A 156 23.61 -20.85 -7.28
N THR A 157 22.59 -20.18 -7.85
CA THR A 157 22.74 -18.79 -8.35
C THR A 157 22.33 -17.72 -7.35
N ARG A 158 21.57 -18.05 -6.31
CA ARG A 158 21.04 -17.08 -5.35
C ARG A 158 21.37 -17.40 -3.90
N VAL A 159 21.16 -18.65 -3.46
CA VAL A 159 21.33 -19.01 -2.05
C VAL A 159 22.81 -19.07 -1.68
N VAL A 160 23.61 -19.82 -2.43
CA VAL A 160 25.05 -19.98 -2.15
C VAL A 160 25.78 -18.64 -2.21
N PRO A 161 25.69 -17.84 -3.31
CA PRO A 161 26.40 -16.55 -3.38
C PRO A 161 25.99 -15.57 -2.28
N ARG A 162 24.71 -15.57 -1.89
CA ARG A 162 24.23 -14.68 -0.82
C ARG A 162 24.78 -15.07 0.56
N ALA A 163 24.93 -16.37 0.83
CA ALA A 163 25.55 -16.84 2.06
C ALA A 163 27.04 -16.48 2.09
N GLU A 164 27.77 -16.68 0.99
CA GLU A 164 29.19 -16.33 0.85
C GLU A 164 29.42 -14.82 1.04
N GLN A 165 28.60 -13.96 0.42
CA GLN A 165 28.66 -12.50 0.61
C GLN A 165 28.49 -12.10 2.09
N ARG A 166 27.69 -12.85 2.85
CA ARG A 166 27.48 -12.64 4.28
C ARG A 166 28.52 -13.35 5.15
N LYS A 167 29.51 -14.03 4.55
CA LYS A 167 30.50 -14.84 5.24
C LYS A 167 29.87 -15.94 6.14
N GLN A 168 28.76 -16.52 5.66
CA GLN A 168 28.02 -17.59 6.32
C GLN A 168 28.13 -18.88 5.50
N THR A 169 28.11 -20.03 6.19
CA THR A 169 28.02 -21.33 5.52
C THR A 169 26.64 -21.46 4.83
N PRO A 170 26.59 -21.76 3.51
CA PRO A 170 25.31 -21.98 2.85
C PRO A 170 24.53 -23.14 3.49
N PRO A 171 23.20 -23.04 3.64
CA PRO A 171 22.38 -24.17 4.04
C PRO A 171 22.49 -25.28 2.98
N THR A 172 22.24 -26.53 3.33
CA THR A 172 22.16 -27.60 2.33
C THR A 172 20.97 -27.40 1.38
N LEU A 173 21.05 -27.92 0.17
CA LEU A 173 19.93 -27.84 -0.80
C LEU A 173 18.65 -28.42 -0.19
N ASP A 174 18.73 -29.56 0.49
CA ASP A 174 17.56 -30.20 1.12
C ASP A 174 16.94 -29.33 2.19
N SER A 175 17.74 -28.69 3.03
CA SER A 175 17.21 -27.78 4.08
C SER A 175 16.63 -26.49 3.52
N ALA A 176 17.04 -26.07 2.32
CA ALA A 176 16.56 -24.84 1.67
C ALA A 176 15.43 -25.11 0.65
N ARG A 177 15.16 -26.38 0.31
CA ARG A 177 14.26 -26.78 -0.77
C ARG A 177 12.87 -26.15 -0.67
N ASP A 178 12.19 -26.33 0.45
CA ASP A 178 10.82 -25.83 0.66
C ASP A 178 10.76 -24.30 0.56
N PHE A 179 11.76 -23.61 1.14
CA PHE A 179 11.87 -22.16 1.05
C PHE A 179 12.09 -21.70 -0.40
N ILE A 180 12.97 -22.39 -1.15
CA ILE A 180 13.24 -22.06 -2.56
C ILE A 180 12.00 -22.31 -3.41
N GLN A 181 11.34 -23.44 -3.20
CA GLN A 181 10.11 -23.80 -3.93
C GLN A 181 9.03 -22.73 -3.72
N GLU A 182 8.77 -22.31 -2.46
CA GLU A 182 7.81 -21.26 -2.18
C GLU A 182 8.22 -19.91 -2.79
N ALA A 183 9.49 -19.54 -2.74
CA ALA A 183 9.99 -18.32 -3.36
C ALA A 183 9.80 -18.32 -4.90
N LEU A 184 10.01 -19.46 -5.56
CA LEU A 184 9.80 -19.62 -6.98
C LEU A 184 8.30 -19.60 -7.34
N VAL A 185 7.44 -20.23 -6.54
CA VAL A 185 5.98 -20.17 -6.69
C VAL A 185 5.50 -18.73 -6.60
N GLN A 186 5.90 -17.97 -5.57
CA GLN A 186 5.52 -16.56 -5.41
C GLN A 186 5.98 -15.70 -6.58
N ARG A 187 7.20 -15.96 -7.09
CA ARG A 187 7.70 -15.27 -8.28
C ARG A 187 6.86 -15.58 -9.52
N ALA A 188 6.47 -16.83 -9.72
CA ALA A 188 5.63 -17.25 -10.83
C ALA A 188 4.21 -16.66 -10.72
N ILE A 189 3.62 -16.62 -9.50
CA ILE A 189 2.34 -15.94 -9.25
C ILE A 189 2.42 -14.47 -9.69
N ASN A 190 3.47 -13.75 -9.30
CA ASN A 190 3.64 -12.34 -9.68
C ASN A 190 3.74 -12.18 -11.19
N GLN A 191 4.50 -13.04 -11.88
CA GLN A 191 4.62 -13.01 -13.34
C GLN A 191 3.29 -13.26 -14.06
N GLU A 192 2.51 -14.24 -13.61
CA GLU A 192 1.18 -14.50 -14.17
C GLU A 192 0.19 -13.37 -13.84
N ALA A 193 0.24 -12.81 -12.64
CA ALA A 193 -0.55 -11.64 -12.26
C ALA A 193 -0.21 -10.43 -13.13
N ASP A 194 1.07 -10.15 -13.41
CA ASP A 194 1.49 -9.05 -14.28
C ASP A 194 0.97 -9.19 -15.71
N LYS A 195 1.01 -10.40 -16.28
CA LYS A 195 0.45 -10.69 -17.61
C LYS A 195 -1.06 -10.44 -17.60
N TRP A 196 -1.75 -11.04 -16.64
CA TRP A 196 -3.19 -10.92 -16.50
C TRP A 196 -3.63 -9.46 -16.27
N LEU A 197 -2.90 -8.68 -15.46
CA LEU A 197 -3.17 -7.25 -15.23
C LEU A 197 -3.06 -6.45 -16.53
N LYS A 198 -2.01 -6.68 -17.34
CA LYS A 198 -1.86 -6.03 -18.65
C LYS A 198 -3.04 -6.31 -19.58
N GLU A 199 -3.47 -7.58 -19.66
CA GLU A 199 -4.62 -7.99 -20.46
C GLU A 199 -5.93 -7.41 -19.92
N SER A 200 -6.13 -7.41 -18.61
CA SER A 200 -7.32 -6.85 -17.97
C SER A 200 -7.40 -5.34 -18.20
N ARG A 201 -6.28 -4.64 -18.02
CA ARG A 201 -6.20 -3.18 -18.23
C ARG A 201 -6.53 -2.77 -19.65
N SER A 202 -6.15 -3.55 -20.67
CA SER A 202 -6.44 -3.27 -22.09
C SER A 202 -7.94 -3.33 -22.43
N ARG A 203 -8.75 -3.95 -21.59
CA ARG A 203 -10.21 -4.10 -21.76
C ARG A 203 -11.01 -3.08 -20.95
N LEU A 204 -10.36 -2.31 -20.07
CA LEU A 204 -11.01 -1.35 -19.19
C LEU A 204 -10.92 0.06 -19.74
N HIS A 205 -11.95 0.86 -19.45
CA HIS A 205 -11.92 2.28 -19.72
C HIS A 205 -11.25 3.00 -18.56
N VAL A 206 -9.98 3.41 -18.76
CA VAL A 206 -9.18 4.13 -17.76
C VAL A 206 -8.89 5.53 -18.28
N GLN A 207 -9.30 6.55 -17.52
CA GLN A 207 -8.99 7.96 -17.77
C GLN A 207 -8.08 8.48 -16.65
N LEU A 208 -6.95 9.09 -17.00
CA LEU A 208 -5.99 9.64 -16.06
C LEU A 208 -6.02 11.18 -16.13
N PHE A 209 -6.10 11.85 -14.97
CA PHE A 209 -6.21 13.31 -14.84
C PHE A 209 -5.05 13.93 -14.04
N LEU A 210 -4.01 13.14 -13.71
CA LEU A 210 -2.94 13.57 -12.82
C LEU A 210 -2.20 14.83 -13.32
N ASN A 211 -2.05 14.97 -14.65
CA ASN A 211 -1.28 16.04 -15.30
C ASN A 211 -2.13 17.20 -15.83
N GLU A 212 -3.45 17.15 -15.76
CA GLU A 212 -4.33 18.15 -16.39
C GLU A 212 -4.43 19.49 -15.63
N ASN A 213 -3.93 19.59 -14.40
CA ASN A 213 -4.06 20.77 -13.55
C ASN A 213 -2.70 21.37 -13.12
N SER A 214 -1.66 21.24 -13.92
CA SER A 214 -0.35 21.90 -13.72
C SER A 214 -0.22 23.19 -14.55
N GLN A 215 -1.36 23.80 -14.95
CA GLN A 215 -1.39 25.12 -15.63
C GLN A 215 -2.05 26.16 -14.73
#